data_ba779505e9661fb9a180af27ef5ee8f1
#
_entry.id   ba779505e9661fb9a180af27ef5ee8f1
#
_cell.length_a   1.000
_cell.length_b   1.000
_cell.length_c   1.000
_cell.angle_alpha   90.00
_cell.angle_beta   90.00
_cell.angle_gamma   90.00
#
_symmetry.space_group_name_H-M   'P 1'
#
loop_
_entity.id
_entity.type
_entity.pdbx_description
1 polymer ?
#
loop_
_entity_poly.entity_id
_entity_poly.type
_entity_poly.pdbx_seq_one_letter_code
_entity_poly.pdbx_strand_id
1 'polypeptide(L)'
;MKTTYTTFTREMARAYAEGRKRMTRRVIKWPKWIQNCDHSLSRIAEIINSNDYRGVVKRGCCDGIEHQYRCSYGAPGDQLILGTTWAVYCGFDHLKPSELPKDVIIDGVLQPIPIWSYFDSDEKQEGFGKLRPGRFLPNKLRDRMPLETLKTVRAEQVQDITDEEAILEGIFETPREPGFDCWSTYGMREYYPTPRDTFRALWDRINSDRGYPWVSNPWDWALGW
;
A
#
# COMPACT_ATOMS: atom_id res chain seq x y z
N MET A 1 11.07 16.29 -4.38
CA MET A 1 10.07 15.55 -3.57
C MET A 1 8.92 15.16 -4.49
N LYS A 2 8.66 13.88 -4.62
CA LYS A 2 7.58 13.33 -5.44
C LYS A 2 6.43 12.93 -4.51
N THR A 3 5.19 13.11 -4.94
CA THR A 3 4.01 12.62 -4.22
C THR A 3 3.35 11.52 -5.06
N THR A 4 3.16 10.35 -4.47
CA THR A 4 2.53 9.20 -5.12
C THR A 4 1.29 8.76 -4.35
N TYR A 5 0.53 7.83 -4.92
CA TYR A 5 -0.72 7.36 -4.36
C TYR A 5 -0.76 5.83 -4.33
N THR A 6 -1.18 5.27 -3.22
CA THR A 6 -1.47 3.83 -3.09
C THR A 6 -2.83 3.62 -2.46
N THR A 7 -3.41 2.43 -2.62
CA THR A 7 -4.72 2.10 -2.04
C THR A 7 -4.61 1.00 -1.02
N PHE A 8 -5.33 1.18 0.08
CA PHE A 8 -5.47 0.23 1.17
C PHE A 8 -6.85 -0.44 1.13
N THR A 9 -6.92 -1.69 1.55
CA THR A 9 -8.18 -2.34 1.91
C THR A 9 -8.75 -1.69 3.18
N ARG A 10 -9.98 -2.03 3.55
CA ARG A 10 -10.59 -1.60 4.81
C ARG A 10 -9.71 -1.98 6.00
N GLU A 11 -9.26 -3.21 6.02
CA GLU A 11 -8.44 -3.77 7.10
C GLU A 11 -7.10 -3.03 7.24
N MET A 12 -6.44 -2.74 6.11
CA MET A 12 -5.20 -1.98 6.10
C MET A 12 -5.40 -0.53 6.57
N ALA A 13 -6.50 0.10 6.18
CA ALA A 13 -6.83 1.46 6.60
C ALA A 13 -7.08 1.52 8.12
N ARG A 14 -7.78 0.53 8.68
CA ARG A 14 -7.99 0.42 10.12
C ARG A 14 -6.69 0.20 10.88
N ALA A 15 -5.86 -0.76 10.44
CA ALA A 15 -4.56 -0.99 11.04
C ALA A 15 -3.66 0.27 11.04
N TYR A 16 -3.76 1.08 9.97
CA TYR A 16 -3.07 2.37 9.89
C TYR A 16 -3.67 3.39 10.89
N ALA A 17 -4.98 3.57 10.92
CA ALA A 17 -5.65 4.52 11.82
C ALA A 17 -5.37 4.21 13.30
N GLU A 18 -5.20 2.94 13.65
CA GLU A 18 -4.82 2.49 14.99
C GLU A 18 -3.30 2.56 15.27
N GLY A 19 -2.52 3.04 14.32
CA GLY A 19 -1.07 3.21 14.46
C GLY A 19 -0.25 1.94 14.35
N ARG A 20 -0.87 0.78 14.05
CA ARG A 20 -0.17 -0.52 13.92
C ARG A 20 0.51 -0.70 12.57
N LYS A 21 -0.09 -0.19 11.49
CA LYS A 21 0.50 -0.30 10.14
C LYS A 21 1.42 0.86 9.85
N ARG A 22 2.71 0.56 9.67
CA ARG A 22 3.80 1.51 9.37
C ARG A 22 4.60 1.12 8.13
N MET A 23 4.23 0.02 7.49
CA MET A 23 4.89 -0.51 6.30
C MET A 23 3.84 -1.06 5.33
N THR A 24 4.18 -1.12 4.06
CA THR A 24 3.38 -1.83 3.06
C THR A 24 4.25 -2.44 1.97
N ARG A 25 3.91 -3.67 1.57
CA ARG A 25 4.58 -4.38 0.49
C ARG A 25 3.76 -4.34 -0.78
N ARG A 26 4.43 -4.15 -1.91
CA ARG A 26 3.80 -4.02 -3.23
C ARG A 26 4.57 -4.82 -4.27
N VAL A 27 3.93 -5.78 -4.91
CA VAL A 27 4.53 -6.61 -5.96
C VAL A 27 5.26 -5.77 -7.01
N ILE A 28 6.51 -6.12 -7.30
CA ILE A 28 7.28 -5.53 -8.40
C ILE A 28 6.90 -6.24 -9.71
N LYS A 29 6.37 -5.47 -10.64
CA LYS A 29 6.15 -5.94 -12.00
C LYS A 29 7.36 -5.58 -12.84
N TRP A 30 8.34 -6.48 -12.86
CA TRP A 30 9.55 -6.26 -13.63
C TRP A 30 9.26 -6.07 -15.12
N PRO A 31 9.79 -5.03 -15.77
CA PRO A 31 9.66 -4.87 -17.21
C PRO A 31 10.41 -5.98 -17.96
N LYS A 32 9.95 -6.30 -19.17
CA LYS A 32 10.51 -7.39 -19.97
C LYS A 32 12.02 -7.26 -20.22
N TRP A 33 12.51 -6.04 -20.38
CA TRP A 33 13.94 -5.79 -20.61
C TRP A 33 14.80 -6.18 -19.39
N ILE A 34 14.29 -6.06 -18.16
CA ILE A 34 14.97 -6.58 -16.95
C ILE A 34 14.92 -8.11 -16.92
N GLN A 35 13.76 -8.70 -17.24
CA GLN A 35 13.60 -10.16 -17.23
C GLN A 35 14.50 -10.86 -18.26
N ASN A 36 14.81 -10.19 -19.37
CA ASN A 36 15.68 -10.69 -20.42
C ASN A 36 17.15 -10.27 -20.23
N CYS A 37 17.50 -9.69 -19.10
CA CYS A 37 18.88 -9.29 -18.81
C CYS A 37 19.69 -10.48 -18.31
N ASP A 38 21.00 -10.53 -18.63
CA ASP A 38 21.93 -11.58 -18.18
C ASP A 38 22.19 -11.53 -16.66
N HIS A 39 21.74 -10.46 -15.98
CA HIS A 39 21.86 -10.33 -14.55
C HIS A 39 20.67 -10.98 -13.84
N SER A 40 20.93 -11.70 -12.74
CA SER A 40 19.86 -12.20 -11.88
C SER A 40 19.04 -11.06 -11.27
N LEU A 41 17.74 -11.28 -11.01
CA LEU A 41 16.89 -10.30 -10.34
C LEU A 41 17.44 -9.94 -8.95
N SER A 42 18.10 -10.86 -8.25
CA SER A 42 18.77 -10.59 -6.97
C SER A 42 19.87 -9.54 -7.12
N ARG A 43 20.70 -9.63 -8.16
CA ARG A 43 21.74 -8.64 -8.44
C ARG A 43 21.16 -7.29 -8.81
N ILE A 44 20.07 -7.27 -9.56
CA ILE A 44 19.37 -6.03 -9.93
C ILE A 44 18.80 -5.37 -8.67
N ALA A 45 18.16 -6.12 -7.79
CA ALA A 45 17.63 -5.62 -6.53
C ALA A 45 18.75 -5.07 -5.61
N GLU A 46 19.88 -5.75 -5.51
CA GLU A 46 21.04 -5.27 -4.78
C GLU A 46 21.54 -3.91 -5.31
N ILE A 47 21.64 -3.76 -6.63
CA ILE A 47 22.02 -2.49 -7.26
C ILE A 47 21.01 -1.38 -6.96
N ILE A 48 19.71 -1.69 -7.03
CA ILE A 48 18.64 -0.74 -6.72
C ILE A 48 18.75 -0.28 -5.26
N ASN A 49 18.95 -1.20 -4.33
CA ASN A 49 19.03 -0.92 -2.89
C ASN A 49 20.31 -0.15 -2.50
N SER A 50 21.43 -0.36 -3.23
CA SER A 50 22.72 0.28 -2.94
C SER A 50 22.88 1.70 -3.51
N ASN A 51 22.06 2.08 -4.51
CA ASN A 51 22.20 3.35 -5.26
C ASN A 51 21.23 4.43 -4.83
N ASP A 52 21.07 4.71 -3.53
CA ASP A 52 20.16 5.74 -3.01
C ASP A 52 18.77 5.74 -3.67
N TYR A 53 18.22 4.54 -3.94
CA TYR A 53 16.89 4.34 -4.54
C TYR A 53 16.71 4.94 -5.95
N ARG A 54 17.78 5.40 -6.58
CA ARG A 54 17.72 5.95 -7.93
C ARG A 54 17.56 4.88 -9.00
N GLY A 55 17.66 3.59 -8.59
CA GLY A 55 17.32 2.46 -9.44
C GLY A 55 17.99 2.48 -10.81
N VAL A 56 19.23 2.95 -10.88
CA VAL A 56 19.99 2.96 -12.13
C VAL A 56 20.59 1.58 -12.31
N VAL A 57 19.94 0.75 -13.09
CA VAL A 57 20.59 -0.46 -13.61
C VAL A 57 21.58 0.02 -14.68
N LYS A 58 22.79 0.35 -14.25
CA LYS A 58 23.90 0.55 -15.18
C LYS A 58 24.18 -0.78 -15.82
N ARG A 59 23.89 -0.83 -17.04
CA ARG A 59 24.25 -1.69 -18.08
C ARG A 59 25.38 -2.73 -17.91
N GLY A 60 25.14 -3.81 -18.50
CA GLY A 60 26.05 -4.88 -18.88
C GLY A 60 25.44 -5.84 -19.88
N CYS A 61 24.18 -5.70 -20.23
CA CYS A 61 23.51 -6.66 -21.07
C CYS A 61 23.03 -6.01 -22.38
N CYS A 62 23.52 -6.56 -23.45
CA CYS A 62 22.98 -6.63 -24.81
C CYS A 62 23.00 -5.38 -25.70
N ASP A 63 22.72 -4.18 -25.23
CA ASP A 63 22.44 -3.04 -26.12
C ASP A 63 23.27 -1.77 -25.91
N GLY A 64 24.12 -1.75 -24.92
CA GLY A 64 24.92 -0.56 -24.69
C GLY A 64 24.22 0.61 -24.01
N ILE A 65 22.94 0.48 -23.66
CA ILE A 65 22.11 1.55 -23.14
C ILE A 65 22.03 1.49 -21.60
N GLU A 66 22.05 2.65 -20.96
CA GLU A 66 21.80 2.77 -19.51
C GLU A 66 20.28 2.77 -19.29
N HIS A 67 19.77 1.71 -18.67
CA HIS A 67 18.37 1.62 -18.28
C HIS A 67 18.20 2.03 -16.83
N GLN A 68 17.23 2.89 -16.55
CA GLN A 68 16.85 3.28 -15.19
C GLN A 68 15.57 2.57 -14.78
N TYR A 69 15.61 1.87 -13.65
CA TYR A 69 14.42 1.31 -13.01
C TYR A 69 14.29 1.88 -11.60
N ARG A 70 13.16 2.53 -11.35
CA ARG A 70 12.88 3.20 -10.05
C ARG A 70 11.62 2.65 -9.44
N CYS A 71 11.54 2.67 -8.11
CA CYS A 71 10.31 2.42 -7.41
C CYS A 71 9.23 3.39 -7.89
N SER A 72 8.09 2.85 -8.34
CA SER A 72 6.96 3.67 -8.81
C SER A 72 6.34 4.50 -7.67
N TYR A 73 6.52 4.06 -6.44
CA TYR A 73 6.01 4.73 -5.24
C TYR A 73 6.91 5.85 -4.73
N GLY A 74 8.15 5.94 -5.19
CA GLY A 74 9.09 6.99 -4.81
C GLY A 74 10.37 6.46 -4.19
N ALA A 75 11.11 7.34 -3.53
CA ALA A 75 12.34 7.09 -2.79
C ALA A 75 12.19 7.63 -1.36
N PRO A 76 13.09 7.31 -0.43
CA PRO A 76 13.10 7.95 0.89
C PRO A 76 13.08 9.49 0.77
N GLY A 77 12.24 10.12 1.57
CA GLY A 77 11.94 11.55 1.50
C GLY A 77 10.81 11.94 0.56
N ASP A 78 10.34 11.04 -0.32
CA ASP A 78 9.14 11.26 -1.12
C ASP A 78 7.87 10.99 -0.30
N GLN A 79 6.74 11.50 -0.78
CA GLN A 79 5.45 11.41 -0.10
C GLN A 79 4.57 10.34 -0.70
N LEU A 80 3.86 9.63 0.16
CA LEU A 80 2.89 8.60 -0.18
C LEU A 80 1.51 8.95 0.38
N ILE A 81 0.54 9.20 -0.49
CA ILE A 81 -0.86 9.35 -0.11
C ILE A 81 -1.49 7.97 0.01
N LEU A 82 -2.10 7.71 1.15
CA LEU A 82 -2.76 6.45 1.46
C LEU A 82 -4.26 6.58 1.18
N GLY A 83 -4.74 5.98 0.09
CA GLY A 83 -6.16 5.97 -0.24
C GLY A 83 -6.85 4.70 0.22
N THR A 84 -8.15 4.77 0.42
CA THR A 84 -9.02 3.61 0.70
C THR A 84 -10.38 3.78 0.06
N THR A 85 -11.31 2.87 0.26
CA THR A 85 -12.71 3.05 -0.11
C THR A 85 -13.28 4.26 0.60
N TRP A 86 -14.05 5.06 -0.11
CA TRP A 86 -14.55 6.35 0.33
C TRP A 86 -15.99 6.58 -0.12
N ALA A 87 -16.65 7.52 0.51
CA ALA A 87 -17.96 8.03 0.14
C ALA A 87 -17.99 9.56 0.26
N VAL A 88 -18.81 10.19 -0.54
CA VAL A 88 -19.13 11.63 -0.43
C VAL A 88 -20.48 11.81 0.25
N TYR A 89 -20.74 12.98 0.82
CA TYR A 89 -22.05 13.33 1.35
C TYR A 89 -23.16 13.07 0.32
N CYS A 90 -24.27 12.48 0.74
CA CYS A 90 -25.30 11.91 -0.14
C CYS A 90 -25.88 12.92 -1.14
N GLY A 91 -25.92 14.21 -0.81
CA GLY A 91 -26.34 15.27 -1.73
C GLY A 91 -25.51 15.37 -3.02
N PHE A 92 -24.28 14.86 -3.02
CA PHE A 92 -23.39 14.85 -4.18
C PHE A 92 -23.22 13.46 -4.81
N ASP A 93 -23.97 12.47 -4.35
CA ASP A 93 -23.78 11.07 -4.78
C ASP A 93 -24.18 10.80 -6.23
N HIS A 94 -24.99 11.70 -6.81
CA HIS A 94 -25.38 11.66 -8.21
C HIS A 94 -24.25 12.08 -9.17
N LEU A 95 -23.21 12.76 -8.68
CA LEU A 95 -22.08 13.21 -9.48
C LEU A 95 -21.06 12.07 -9.69
N LYS A 96 -20.40 12.08 -10.85
CA LYS A 96 -19.23 11.23 -11.07
C LYS A 96 -18.05 11.75 -10.24
N PRO A 97 -17.07 10.87 -9.86
CA PRO A 97 -15.90 11.31 -9.10
C PRO A 97 -15.16 12.50 -9.71
N SER A 98 -15.03 12.56 -11.04
CA SER A 98 -14.36 13.66 -11.76
C SER A 98 -15.10 14.99 -11.67
N GLU A 99 -16.41 14.96 -11.46
CA GLU A 99 -17.30 16.13 -11.42
C GLU A 99 -17.44 16.73 -10.01
N LEU A 100 -17.10 15.96 -8.96
CA LEU A 100 -17.18 16.43 -7.58
C LEU A 100 -16.38 17.71 -7.39
N PRO A 101 -16.94 18.77 -6.78
CA PRO A 101 -16.17 19.97 -6.45
C PRO A 101 -15.16 19.70 -5.34
N LYS A 102 -14.15 20.56 -5.18
CA LYS A 102 -13.24 20.52 -4.04
C LYS A 102 -13.89 21.07 -2.78
N ASP A 103 -14.58 22.19 -2.96
CA ASP A 103 -15.25 22.92 -1.89
C ASP A 103 -16.73 23.13 -2.25
N VAL A 104 -17.56 23.20 -1.23
CA VAL A 104 -19.02 23.34 -1.33
C VAL A 104 -19.53 24.33 -0.30
N ILE A 105 -20.70 24.93 -0.56
CA ILE A 105 -21.38 25.76 0.44
C ILE A 105 -22.39 24.89 1.17
N ILE A 106 -22.22 24.74 2.48
CA ILE A 106 -23.17 24.07 3.38
C ILE A 106 -23.53 25.08 4.47
N ASP A 107 -24.82 25.31 4.68
CA ASP A 107 -25.35 26.27 5.65
C ASP A 107 -24.74 27.68 5.49
N GLY A 108 -24.51 28.10 4.23
CA GLY A 108 -23.94 29.39 3.90
C GLY A 108 -22.41 29.51 4.07
N VAL A 109 -21.73 28.46 4.48
CA VAL A 109 -20.28 28.44 4.70
C VAL A 109 -19.58 27.65 3.58
N LEU A 110 -18.58 28.29 2.95
CA LEU A 110 -17.70 27.60 2.01
C LEU A 110 -16.76 26.68 2.79
N GLN A 111 -16.85 25.40 2.52
CA GLN A 111 -16.03 24.38 3.18
C GLN A 111 -15.69 23.24 2.23
N PRO A 112 -14.67 22.48 2.55
CA PRO A 112 -14.32 21.29 1.79
C PRO A 112 -15.50 20.32 1.67
N ILE A 113 -15.67 19.70 0.46
CA ILE A 113 -16.72 18.69 0.29
C ILE A 113 -16.53 17.56 1.32
N PRO A 114 -17.55 17.19 2.11
CA PRO A 114 -17.43 16.13 3.10
C PRO A 114 -17.17 14.78 2.44
N ILE A 115 -16.10 14.11 2.88
CA ILE A 115 -15.72 12.75 2.48
C ILE A 115 -15.59 11.93 3.74
N TRP A 116 -16.12 10.72 3.70
CA TRP A 116 -15.87 9.66 4.65
C TRP A 116 -15.01 8.57 4.01
N SER A 117 -14.15 7.93 4.79
CA SER A 117 -13.31 6.82 4.35
C SER A 117 -13.08 5.83 5.49
N TYR A 118 -12.52 4.64 5.19
CA TYR A 118 -12.17 3.68 6.23
C TYR A 118 -11.01 4.12 7.14
N PHE A 119 -10.39 5.25 6.90
CA PHE A 119 -9.49 5.87 7.88
C PHE A 119 -10.26 6.53 9.02
N ASP A 120 -11.49 7.00 8.76
CA ASP A 120 -12.31 7.70 9.76
C ASP A 120 -12.99 6.70 10.71
N SER A 121 -13.61 5.65 10.15
CA SER A 121 -14.30 4.63 10.95
C SER A 121 -14.54 3.34 10.16
N ASP A 122 -14.84 2.23 10.87
CA ASP A 122 -15.16 0.94 10.26
C ASP A 122 -16.51 0.93 9.56
N GLU A 123 -17.46 1.71 10.06
CA GLU A 123 -18.79 1.82 9.49
C GLU A 123 -18.97 3.17 8.84
N LYS A 124 -19.54 3.16 7.65
CA LYS A 124 -19.88 4.39 6.93
C LYS A 124 -20.90 5.18 7.75
N GLN A 125 -20.57 6.43 8.04
CA GLN A 125 -21.44 7.34 8.77
C GLN A 125 -22.73 7.63 8.01
N GLU A 126 -23.80 7.88 8.75
CA GLU A 126 -25.07 8.36 8.18
C GLU A 126 -24.85 9.68 7.43
N GLY A 127 -25.62 9.90 6.37
CA GLY A 127 -25.48 11.09 5.50
C GLY A 127 -24.47 10.93 4.36
N PHE A 128 -23.65 9.86 4.33
CA PHE A 128 -22.75 9.58 3.21
C PHE A 128 -23.37 8.59 2.22
N GLY A 129 -23.15 8.85 0.92
CA GLY A 129 -23.71 8.09 -0.19
C GLY A 129 -23.04 6.73 -0.44
N LYS A 130 -22.99 6.30 -1.69
CA LYS A 130 -22.42 5.00 -2.07
C LYS A 130 -20.91 4.91 -1.85
N LEU A 131 -20.45 3.72 -1.49
CA LEU A 131 -19.03 3.42 -1.37
C LEU A 131 -18.36 3.38 -2.74
N ARG A 132 -17.24 4.08 -2.88
CA ARG A 132 -16.43 4.15 -4.08
C ARG A 132 -15.03 3.62 -3.82
N PRO A 133 -14.49 2.74 -4.69
CA PRO A 133 -13.11 2.27 -4.55
C PRO A 133 -12.09 3.41 -4.54
N GLY A 134 -11.05 3.28 -3.71
CA GLY A 134 -10.00 4.29 -3.55
C GLY A 134 -9.37 4.75 -4.86
N ARG A 135 -9.17 3.84 -5.83
CA ARG A 135 -8.59 4.16 -7.16
C ARG A 135 -9.37 5.24 -7.93
N PHE A 136 -10.63 5.47 -7.59
CA PHE A 136 -11.47 6.49 -8.22
C PHE A 136 -11.51 7.81 -7.46
N LEU A 137 -10.73 7.96 -6.37
CA LEU A 137 -10.63 9.24 -5.68
C LEU A 137 -9.95 10.27 -6.58
N PRO A 138 -10.62 11.40 -6.91
CA PRO A 138 -10.06 12.43 -7.77
C PRO A 138 -8.78 13.03 -7.17
N ASN A 139 -7.82 13.39 -8.02
CA ASN A 139 -6.56 14.00 -7.56
C ASN A 139 -6.77 15.21 -6.66
N LYS A 140 -7.76 16.07 -6.99
CA LYS A 140 -8.09 17.28 -6.24
C LYS A 140 -8.66 17.04 -4.83
N LEU A 141 -9.04 15.78 -4.52
CA LEU A 141 -9.57 15.38 -3.21
C LEU A 141 -8.59 14.46 -2.44
N ARG A 142 -7.41 14.19 -2.98
CA ARG A 142 -6.42 13.31 -2.32
C ARG A 142 -5.77 13.94 -1.10
N ASP A 143 -5.83 15.26 -0.96
CA ASP A 143 -5.41 16.00 0.23
C ASP A 143 -6.28 15.71 1.47
N ARG A 144 -7.38 14.96 1.29
CA ARG A 144 -8.25 14.45 2.38
C ARG A 144 -7.79 13.10 2.93
N MET A 145 -6.84 12.47 2.29
CA MET A 145 -6.31 11.18 2.68
C MET A 145 -5.00 11.35 3.46
N PRO A 146 -4.66 10.39 4.32
CA PRO A 146 -3.39 10.42 5.04
C PRO A 146 -2.20 10.54 4.07
N LEU A 147 -1.23 11.36 4.47
CA LEU A 147 0.00 11.62 3.75
C LEU A 147 1.18 11.21 4.62
N GLU A 148 2.00 10.28 4.12
CA GLU A 148 3.18 9.79 4.82
C GLU A 148 4.45 10.12 4.05
N THR A 149 5.55 10.29 4.77
CA THR A 149 6.87 10.44 4.17
C THR A 149 7.58 9.09 4.20
N LEU A 150 7.98 8.60 3.04
CA LEU A 150 8.73 7.35 2.93
C LEU A 150 10.09 7.50 3.63
N LYS A 151 10.37 6.64 4.60
CA LYS A 151 11.66 6.53 5.29
C LYS A 151 12.51 5.44 4.65
N THR A 152 11.89 4.34 4.27
CA THR A 152 12.58 3.21 3.65
C THR A 152 11.85 2.76 2.39
N VAL A 153 12.62 2.39 1.37
CA VAL A 153 12.14 1.77 0.13
C VAL A 153 13.15 0.71 -0.25
N ARG A 154 12.74 -0.57 -0.25
CA ARG A 154 13.63 -1.68 -0.60
C ARG A 154 12.96 -2.58 -1.62
N ALA A 155 13.76 -3.15 -2.52
CA ALA A 155 13.37 -4.26 -3.37
C ALA A 155 13.86 -5.55 -2.72
N GLU A 156 12.93 -6.45 -2.38
CA GLU A 156 13.26 -7.73 -1.72
C GLU A 156 12.27 -8.82 -2.14
N GLN A 157 12.57 -10.06 -1.83
CA GLN A 157 11.62 -11.16 -2.04
C GLN A 157 10.64 -11.21 -0.86
N VAL A 158 9.37 -11.49 -1.15
CA VAL A 158 8.31 -11.44 -0.12
C VAL A 158 8.59 -12.35 1.08
N GLN A 159 9.29 -13.45 0.86
CA GLN A 159 9.63 -14.39 1.94
C GLN A 159 10.77 -13.91 2.85
N ASP A 160 11.46 -12.83 2.48
CA ASP A 160 12.50 -12.23 3.34
C ASP A 160 11.90 -11.36 4.47
N ILE A 161 10.58 -11.19 4.52
CA ILE A 161 9.89 -10.47 5.59
C ILE A 161 10.21 -11.10 6.95
N THR A 162 10.57 -10.25 7.92
CA THR A 162 10.75 -10.67 9.32
C THR A 162 9.44 -10.61 10.10
N ASP A 163 9.39 -11.17 11.31
CA ASP A 163 8.23 -11.09 12.18
C ASP A 163 7.94 -9.63 12.58
N GLU A 164 8.97 -8.83 12.84
CA GLU A 164 8.84 -7.41 13.17
C GLU A 164 8.24 -6.61 12.00
N GLU A 165 8.66 -6.88 10.78
CA GLU A 165 8.11 -6.24 9.59
C GLU A 165 6.66 -6.69 9.33
N ALA A 166 6.32 -7.94 9.58
CA ALA A 166 4.95 -8.43 9.50
C ALA A 166 4.03 -7.68 10.49
N ILE A 167 4.52 -7.41 11.71
CA ILE A 167 3.80 -6.56 12.68
C ILE A 167 3.61 -5.15 12.12
N LEU A 168 4.63 -4.56 11.51
CA LEU A 168 4.53 -3.24 10.87
C LEU A 168 3.60 -3.22 9.65
N GLU A 169 3.31 -4.36 9.04
CA GLU A 169 2.26 -4.52 8.01
C GLU A 169 0.84 -4.49 8.60
N GLY A 170 0.70 -4.52 9.94
CA GLY A 170 -0.57 -4.45 10.65
C GLY A 170 -1.06 -5.79 11.21
N ILE A 171 -0.17 -6.79 11.27
CA ILE A 171 -0.42 -8.03 12.00
C ILE A 171 -0.40 -7.72 13.51
N PHE A 172 -1.25 -8.34 14.28
CA PHE A 172 -1.32 -8.14 15.73
C PHE A 172 -1.52 -9.45 16.48
N GLU A 173 -1.03 -9.44 17.70
CA GLU A 173 -1.24 -10.54 18.63
C GLU A 173 -2.69 -10.58 19.10
N THR A 174 -3.25 -11.77 19.14
CA THR A 174 -4.60 -12.01 19.63
C THR A 174 -4.53 -13.09 20.71
N PRO A 175 -4.56 -12.74 22.00
CA PRO A 175 -4.53 -13.73 23.07
C PRO A 175 -5.80 -14.58 23.01
N ARG A 176 -5.64 -15.89 22.82
CA ARG A 176 -6.74 -16.85 22.80
C ARG A 176 -6.90 -17.57 24.14
N GLU A 177 -5.78 -17.99 24.70
CA GLU A 177 -5.69 -18.65 26.02
C GLU A 177 -4.34 -18.31 26.67
N PRO A 178 -4.23 -18.30 28.00
CA PRO A 178 -2.95 -18.07 28.64
C PRO A 178 -1.90 -19.08 28.19
N GLY A 179 -0.81 -18.58 27.56
CA GLY A 179 0.33 -19.39 27.11
C GLY A 179 0.32 -19.78 25.63
N PHE A 180 -0.66 -19.33 24.84
CA PHE A 180 -0.66 -19.50 23.39
C PHE A 180 -0.73 -18.15 22.69
N ASP A 181 0.42 -17.67 22.23
CA ASP A 181 0.50 -16.48 21.38
C ASP A 181 -0.04 -16.84 20.00
N CYS A 182 -1.13 -16.20 19.60
CA CYS A 182 -1.75 -16.35 18.30
C CYS A 182 -1.78 -15.00 17.59
N TRP A 183 -1.47 -15.02 16.31
CA TRP A 183 -1.39 -13.82 15.48
C TRP A 183 -2.50 -13.79 14.46
N SER A 184 -3.03 -12.62 14.20
CA SER A 184 -4.09 -12.40 13.23
C SER A 184 -3.97 -11.02 12.58
N THR A 185 -4.85 -10.75 11.62
CA THR A 185 -5.04 -9.42 11.03
C THR A 185 -6.51 -9.17 10.80
N TYR A 186 -6.92 -7.92 10.65
CA TYR A 186 -8.31 -7.58 10.38
C TYR A 186 -8.87 -8.30 9.16
N GLY A 187 -10.10 -8.76 9.30
CA GLY A 187 -10.83 -9.47 8.24
C GLY A 187 -10.41 -10.92 8.02
N MET A 188 -9.51 -11.45 8.85
CA MET A 188 -9.20 -12.88 8.93
C MET A 188 -9.83 -13.48 10.19
N ARG A 189 -10.33 -14.71 10.06
CA ARG A 189 -10.89 -15.50 11.19
C ARG A 189 -9.89 -16.54 11.70
N GLU A 190 -8.88 -16.79 10.90
CA GLU A 190 -7.81 -17.73 11.18
C GLU A 190 -6.74 -17.07 12.06
N TYR A 191 -6.08 -17.91 12.85
CA TYR A 191 -4.99 -17.55 13.73
C TYR A 191 -3.77 -18.38 13.39
N TYR A 192 -2.61 -17.78 13.46
CA TYR A 192 -1.34 -18.38 13.09
C TYR A 192 -0.33 -18.27 14.22
N PRO A 193 0.66 -19.20 14.27
CA PRO A 193 1.62 -19.23 15.36
C PRO A 193 2.64 -18.07 15.33
N THR A 194 2.88 -17.48 14.15
CA THR A 194 3.86 -16.39 14.00
C THR A 194 3.27 -15.22 13.19
N PRO A 195 3.79 -13.98 13.38
CA PRO A 195 3.45 -12.84 12.54
C PRO A 195 3.68 -13.11 11.05
N ARG A 196 4.81 -13.76 10.71
CA ARG A 196 5.17 -14.09 9.35
C ARG A 196 4.18 -15.08 8.69
N ASP A 197 3.72 -16.10 9.42
CA ASP A 197 2.71 -17.03 8.91
C ASP A 197 1.37 -16.32 8.67
N THR A 198 0.99 -15.41 9.56
CA THR A 198 -0.19 -14.56 9.39
C THR A 198 -0.05 -13.68 8.15
N PHE A 199 1.12 -13.06 7.96
CA PHE A 199 1.40 -12.23 6.79
C PHE A 199 1.37 -13.06 5.50
N ARG A 200 1.93 -14.28 5.51
CA ARG A 200 1.84 -15.22 4.38
C ARG A 200 0.39 -15.45 3.95
N ALA A 201 -0.49 -15.75 4.90
CA ALA A 201 -1.90 -15.96 4.60
C ALA A 201 -2.60 -14.70 4.07
N LEU A 202 -2.27 -13.52 4.65
CA LEU A 202 -2.74 -12.23 4.14
C LEU A 202 -2.24 -11.95 2.73
N TRP A 203 -0.95 -12.21 2.45
CA TRP A 203 -0.35 -12.06 1.14
C TRP A 203 -1.05 -12.90 0.09
N ASP A 204 -1.25 -14.19 0.36
CA ASP A 204 -1.92 -15.12 -0.56
C ASP A 204 -3.36 -14.70 -0.82
N ARG A 205 -4.10 -14.29 0.20
CA ARG A 205 -5.46 -13.77 0.05
C ARG A 205 -5.54 -12.57 -0.90
N ILE A 206 -4.52 -11.72 -0.92
CA ILE A 206 -4.51 -10.49 -1.74
C ILE A 206 -3.94 -10.74 -3.13
N ASN A 207 -2.92 -11.61 -3.27
CA ASN A 207 -2.06 -11.64 -4.44
C ASN A 207 -2.10 -12.97 -5.23
N SER A 208 -2.60 -14.08 -4.67
CA SER A 208 -2.61 -15.38 -5.37
C SER A 208 -3.41 -15.33 -6.66
N ASP A 209 -4.63 -14.78 -6.64
CA ASP A 209 -5.48 -14.63 -7.84
C ASP A 209 -4.89 -13.67 -8.88
N ARG A 210 -3.89 -12.87 -8.48
CA ARG A 210 -3.16 -11.95 -9.36
C ARG A 210 -1.91 -12.58 -9.99
N GLY A 211 -1.64 -13.86 -9.67
CA GLY A 211 -0.49 -14.61 -10.16
C GLY A 211 0.79 -14.45 -9.34
N TYR A 212 0.69 -13.97 -8.09
CA TYR A 212 1.83 -13.76 -7.19
C TYR A 212 1.63 -14.47 -5.84
N PRO A 213 1.41 -15.82 -5.83
CA PRO A 213 1.26 -16.55 -4.57
C PRO A 213 2.57 -16.54 -3.78
N TRP A 214 2.47 -16.68 -2.46
CA TRP A 214 3.63 -16.73 -1.56
C TRP A 214 4.69 -17.73 -2.00
N VAL A 215 4.25 -18.92 -2.45
CA VAL A 215 5.14 -20.00 -2.87
C VAL A 215 6.06 -19.62 -4.04
N SER A 216 5.63 -18.68 -4.90
CA SER A 216 6.46 -18.20 -6.01
C SER A 216 7.53 -17.19 -5.57
N ASN A 217 7.56 -16.82 -4.31
CA ASN A 217 8.48 -15.86 -3.71
C ASN A 217 8.70 -14.60 -4.56
N PRO A 218 7.63 -13.88 -4.91
CA PRO A 218 7.74 -12.75 -5.83
C PRO A 218 8.52 -11.59 -5.20
N TRP A 219 9.13 -10.79 -6.06
CA TRP A 219 9.75 -9.53 -5.66
C TRP A 219 8.71 -8.48 -5.31
N ASP A 220 8.97 -7.73 -4.27
CA ASP A 220 8.12 -6.62 -3.82
C ASP A 220 8.93 -5.36 -3.48
N TRP A 221 8.23 -4.23 -3.42
CA TRP A 221 8.69 -3.00 -2.82
C TRP A 221 8.24 -2.99 -1.36
N ALA A 222 9.17 -3.09 -0.43
CA ALA A 222 8.93 -2.85 0.99
C ALA A 222 9.05 -1.34 1.26
N LEU A 223 7.93 -0.71 1.57
CA LEU A 223 7.76 0.73 1.77
C LEU A 223 7.47 1.01 3.24
N GLY A 224 8.35 1.72 3.95
CA GLY A 224 8.18 2.09 5.36
C GLY A 224 8.12 3.62 5.56
N TRP A 225 7.29 4.08 6.53
CA TRP A 225 7.11 5.49 6.90
C TRP A 225 7.07 5.73 8.40
#